data_d4d6d4c23c9317ccbd80f311665b8d9f
#
_entry.id   d4d6d4c23c9317ccbd80f311665b8d9f
#
_cell.length_a   1.000
_cell.length_b   1.000
_cell.length_c   1.000
_cell.angle_alpha   90.00
_cell.angle_beta   90.00
_cell.angle_gamma   90.00
#
_symmetry.space_group_name_H-M   'P 1'
#
loop_
_entity.id
_entity.type
_entity.pdbx_description
1 polymer ?
#
loop_
_entity_poly.entity_id
_entity_poly.type
_entity_poly.pdbx_seq_one_letter_code
_entity_poly.pdbx_strand_id
1 'polypeptide(L)'
;GIAASQSAFGAALDSRRGHGLYRTPELRHKQLWDNYLALDPDLASRVRGLASQHAFLSGPHLELTVNLRYSTAIALMMIEATNTLLPAEDDPLAMARIWRTVFQPQGRLRDFVACWNASVAPLYLPA
;
A
#
# COMPACT_ATOMS: atom_id res chain seq x y z
N GLY A 1 9.35 3.05 -1.22
CA GLY A 1 9.11 3.30 -2.64
C GLY A 1 7.66 3.53 -2.96
N ILE A 2 6.76 2.61 -2.58
CA ILE A 2 5.33 2.75 -2.88
C ILE A 2 4.73 3.98 -2.20
N ALA A 3 5.00 4.19 -0.91
CA ALA A 3 4.49 5.36 -0.20
C ALA A 3 5.02 6.67 -0.80
N ALA A 4 6.29 6.71 -1.18
CA ALA A 4 6.88 7.88 -1.83
C ALA A 4 6.22 8.17 -3.18
N SER A 5 6.00 7.13 -4.00
CA SER A 5 5.41 7.27 -5.33
C SER A 5 3.92 7.56 -5.28
N GLN A 6 3.19 6.98 -4.31
CA GLN A 6 1.74 7.13 -4.21
C GLN A 6 1.31 8.44 -3.53
N SER A 7 2.01 8.89 -2.50
CA SER A 7 1.57 10.02 -1.68
C SER A 7 2.67 10.99 -1.26
N ALA A 8 3.87 10.88 -1.83
CA ALA A 8 5.03 11.66 -1.41
C ALA A 8 5.25 11.56 0.11
N PHE A 9 5.24 10.33 0.65
CA PHE A 9 5.37 10.03 2.09
C PHE A 9 4.32 10.74 2.96
N GLY A 10 3.11 10.87 2.45
CA GLY A 10 2.00 11.44 3.20
C GLY A 10 1.74 12.92 2.93
N ALA A 11 2.50 13.56 2.07
CA ALA A 11 2.24 14.95 1.68
C ALA A 11 0.92 15.10 0.88
N ALA A 12 0.43 14.01 0.30
CA ALA A 12 -0.81 14.01 -0.47
C ALA A 12 -1.61 12.74 -0.14
N LEU A 13 -2.19 12.69 1.08
CA LEU A 13 -2.85 11.50 1.63
C LEU A 13 -4.17 11.17 0.96
N ASP A 14 -4.95 12.19 0.62
CA ASP A 14 -6.28 11.98 0.07
C ASP A 14 -6.38 12.51 -1.35
N SER A 15 -6.90 11.67 -2.22
CA SER A 15 -7.20 12.03 -3.59
C SER A 15 -8.35 11.18 -4.09
N ARG A 16 -8.91 11.55 -5.26
CA ARG A 16 -9.91 10.74 -5.95
C ARG A 16 -9.41 9.35 -6.32
N ARG A 17 -8.09 9.13 -6.28
CA ARG A 17 -7.44 7.89 -6.72
C ARG A 17 -7.18 6.91 -5.59
N GLY A 18 -7.41 7.29 -4.34
CA GLY A 18 -7.21 6.40 -3.22
C GLY A 18 -7.05 7.09 -1.88
N HIS A 19 -6.94 6.29 -0.83
CA HIS A 19 -6.89 6.72 0.56
C HIS A 19 -5.55 6.44 1.22
N GLY A 20 -5.07 7.41 1.99
CA GLY A 20 -3.96 7.26 2.91
C GLY A 20 -2.59 7.25 2.24
N LEU A 21 -1.60 6.83 3.02
CA LEU A 21 -0.18 6.84 2.65
C LEU A 21 0.11 6.10 1.36
N TYR A 22 -0.60 5.01 1.11
CA TYR A 22 -0.42 4.17 -0.07
C TYR A 22 -1.44 4.45 -1.17
N ARG A 23 -2.34 5.41 -0.98
CA ARG A 23 -3.44 5.75 -1.90
C ARG A 23 -4.18 4.51 -2.39
N THR A 24 -4.65 3.72 -1.46
CA THR A 24 -5.40 2.50 -1.76
C THR A 24 -6.81 2.85 -2.24
N PRO A 25 -7.20 2.47 -3.47
CA PRO A 25 -8.55 2.72 -3.97
C PRO A 25 -9.60 1.95 -3.17
N GLU A 26 -10.78 2.55 -2.98
CA GLU A 26 -11.88 1.92 -2.23
C GLU A 26 -12.26 0.57 -2.81
N LEU A 27 -12.36 0.48 -4.14
CA LEU A 27 -12.71 -0.78 -4.80
C LEU A 27 -11.68 -1.88 -4.52
N ARG A 28 -10.39 -1.54 -4.57
CA ARG A 28 -9.31 -2.49 -4.27
C ARG A 28 -9.33 -2.93 -2.82
N HIS A 29 -9.60 -2.02 -1.90
CA HIS A 29 -9.74 -2.31 -0.48
C HIS A 29 -10.89 -3.30 -0.24
N LYS A 30 -12.04 -3.04 -0.83
CA LYS A 30 -13.20 -3.92 -0.75
C LYS A 30 -12.92 -5.29 -1.36
N GLN A 31 -12.33 -5.33 -2.55
CA GLN A 31 -11.99 -6.57 -3.23
C GLN A 31 -11.00 -7.41 -2.43
N LEU A 32 -10.03 -6.78 -1.79
CA LEU A 32 -9.08 -7.48 -0.93
C LEU A 32 -9.79 -8.20 0.21
N TRP A 33 -10.73 -7.54 0.87
CA TRP A 33 -11.52 -8.17 1.92
C TRP A 33 -12.40 -9.28 1.38
N ASP A 34 -13.13 -9.03 0.31
CA ASP A 34 -14.12 -9.99 -0.22
C ASP A 34 -13.47 -11.22 -0.85
N ASN A 35 -12.35 -11.05 -1.55
CA ASN A 35 -11.79 -12.10 -2.40
C ASN A 35 -10.51 -12.73 -1.84
N TYR A 36 -9.88 -12.13 -0.86
CA TYR A 36 -8.62 -12.63 -0.30
C TYR A 36 -8.71 -12.85 1.21
N LEU A 37 -8.95 -11.79 1.99
CA LEU A 37 -8.97 -11.89 3.45
C LEU A 37 -10.14 -12.73 3.96
N ALA A 38 -11.30 -12.65 3.33
CA ALA A 38 -12.46 -13.45 3.73
C ALA A 38 -12.24 -14.96 3.59
N LEU A 39 -11.29 -15.38 2.76
CA LEU A 39 -10.96 -16.80 2.57
C LEU A 39 -9.98 -17.33 3.62
N ASP A 40 -9.39 -16.46 4.44
CA ASP A 40 -8.46 -16.83 5.50
C ASP A 40 -8.90 -16.14 6.81
N PRO A 41 -9.76 -16.79 7.62
CA PRO A 41 -10.32 -16.17 8.83
C PRO A 41 -9.27 -15.73 9.84
N ASP A 42 -8.17 -16.47 9.99
CA ASP A 42 -7.10 -16.10 10.93
C ASP A 42 -6.38 -14.84 10.49
N LEU A 43 -6.05 -14.75 9.20
CA LEU A 43 -5.41 -13.56 8.62
C LEU A 43 -6.37 -12.37 8.67
N ALA A 44 -7.63 -12.58 8.29
CA ALA A 44 -8.66 -11.54 8.37
C ALA A 44 -8.80 -10.99 9.79
N SER A 45 -8.79 -11.84 10.79
CA SER A 45 -8.86 -11.44 12.19
C SER A 45 -7.66 -10.59 12.61
N ARG A 46 -6.46 -10.96 12.19
CA ARG A 46 -5.25 -10.17 12.49
C ARG A 46 -5.28 -8.80 11.85
N VAL A 47 -5.66 -8.72 10.59
CA VAL A 47 -5.75 -7.45 9.86
C VAL A 47 -6.86 -6.59 10.46
N ARG A 48 -8.02 -7.19 10.74
CA ARG A 48 -9.15 -6.50 11.37
C ARG A 48 -8.79 -5.95 12.75
N GLY A 49 -7.95 -6.68 13.50
CA GLY A 49 -7.49 -6.26 14.82
C GLY A 49 -6.60 -5.02 14.80
N LEU A 50 -6.02 -4.66 13.67
CA LEU A 50 -5.24 -3.44 13.51
C LEU A 50 -6.12 -2.20 13.33
N ALA A 51 -7.37 -2.39 12.92
CA ALA A 51 -8.30 -1.29 12.69
C ALA A 51 -9.01 -0.88 13.98
N SER A 52 -9.38 0.40 14.05
CA SER A 52 -10.28 0.88 15.09
C SER A 52 -11.66 0.27 14.85
N GLN A 53 -12.23 -0.39 15.86
CA GLN A 53 -13.53 -1.05 15.72
C GLN A 53 -14.63 -0.08 15.32
N HIS A 54 -14.69 1.09 15.97
CA HIS A 54 -15.70 2.09 15.69
C HIS A 54 -15.55 2.68 14.28
N ALA A 55 -14.35 3.10 13.92
CA ALA A 55 -14.09 3.70 12.61
C ALA A 55 -14.28 2.69 11.48
N PHE A 56 -13.92 1.41 11.70
CA PHE A 56 -14.09 0.37 10.70
C PHE A 56 -15.57 0.12 10.38
N LEU A 57 -16.43 0.12 11.39
CA LEU A 57 -17.87 -0.07 11.19
C LEU A 57 -18.55 1.14 10.55
N SER A 58 -18.04 2.35 10.83
CA SER A 58 -18.61 3.60 10.31
C SER A 58 -18.12 3.92 8.90
N GLY A 59 -16.84 3.67 8.63
CA GLY A 59 -16.21 3.98 7.34
C GLY A 59 -14.88 3.28 7.22
N PRO A 60 -14.84 2.01 6.76
CA PRO A 60 -13.61 1.22 6.74
C PRO A 60 -12.50 1.86 5.90
N HIS A 61 -12.85 2.60 4.85
CA HIS A 61 -11.85 3.26 4.02
C HIS A 61 -11.13 4.42 4.75
N LEU A 62 -11.77 5.01 5.75
CA LEU A 62 -11.15 6.07 6.56
C LEU A 62 -9.93 5.55 7.32
N GLU A 63 -9.95 4.29 7.75
CA GLU A 63 -8.81 3.67 8.43
C GLU A 63 -7.55 3.71 7.55
N LEU A 64 -7.68 3.67 6.25
CA LEU A 64 -6.54 3.77 5.33
C LEU A 64 -5.83 5.12 5.43
N THR A 65 -6.54 6.19 5.77
CA THR A 65 -5.98 7.53 5.94
C THR A 65 -5.44 7.77 7.34
N VAL A 66 -6.17 7.35 8.37
CA VAL A 66 -5.88 7.73 9.76
C VAL A 66 -5.13 6.68 10.56
N ASN A 67 -5.00 5.47 10.07
CA ASN A 67 -4.37 4.36 10.77
C ASN A 67 -3.22 3.77 9.94
N LEU A 68 -2.00 4.17 10.27
CA LEU A 68 -0.81 3.75 9.51
C LEU A 68 -0.59 2.23 9.57
N ARG A 69 -0.82 1.59 10.71
CA ARG A 69 -0.67 0.13 10.85
C ARG A 69 -1.63 -0.61 9.92
N TYR A 70 -2.89 -0.22 9.94
CA TYR A 70 -3.90 -0.81 9.07
C TYR A 70 -3.60 -0.54 7.59
N SER A 71 -3.28 0.71 7.25
CA SER A 71 -2.95 1.11 5.89
C SER A 71 -1.77 0.31 5.32
N THR A 72 -0.72 0.13 6.12
CA THR A 72 0.46 -0.64 5.72
C THR A 72 0.15 -2.12 5.58
N ALA A 73 -0.63 -2.69 6.50
CA ALA A 73 -1.06 -4.08 6.41
C ALA A 73 -1.88 -4.33 5.15
N ILE A 74 -2.81 -3.45 4.82
CA ILE A 74 -3.62 -3.56 3.60
C ILE A 74 -2.73 -3.50 2.35
N ALA A 75 -1.78 -2.56 2.29
CA ALA A 75 -0.84 -2.47 1.17
C ALA A 75 -0.03 -3.77 1.00
N LEU A 76 0.45 -4.34 2.10
CA LEU A 76 1.18 -5.61 2.09
C LEU A 76 0.29 -6.77 1.63
N MET A 77 -0.94 -6.84 2.12
CA MET A 77 -1.89 -7.89 1.72
C MET A 77 -2.26 -7.79 0.24
N MET A 78 -2.35 -6.59 -0.31
CA MET A 78 -2.58 -6.40 -1.75
C MET A 78 -1.44 -7.02 -2.57
N ILE A 79 -0.20 -6.88 -2.11
CA ILE A 79 0.96 -7.48 -2.77
C ILE A 79 0.93 -9.00 -2.62
N GLU A 80 0.71 -9.51 -1.40
CA GLU A 80 0.65 -10.95 -1.14
C GLU A 80 -0.47 -11.65 -1.90
N ALA A 81 -1.60 -10.99 -2.08
CA ALA A 81 -2.74 -11.54 -2.83
C ALA A 81 -2.40 -11.83 -4.30
N THR A 82 -1.33 -11.24 -4.85
CA THR A 82 -0.84 -11.52 -6.20
C THR A 82 0.16 -12.67 -6.25
N ASN A 83 0.45 -13.34 -5.13
CA ASN A 83 1.48 -14.37 -5.00
C ASN A 83 2.88 -13.90 -5.42
N THR A 84 3.15 -12.61 -5.26
CA THR A 84 4.44 -12.01 -5.62
C THR A 84 5.35 -11.96 -4.41
N LEU A 85 6.58 -12.45 -4.54
CA LEU A 85 7.60 -12.33 -3.51
C LEU A 85 8.10 -10.88 -3.45
N LEU A 86 8.35 -10.40 -2.24
CA LEU A 86 8.95 -9.08 -2.06
C LEU A 86 10.39 -9.10 -2.59
N PRO A 87 10.77 -8.11 -3.39
CA PRO A 87 12.13 -8.02 -3.91
C PRO A 87 13.11 -7.59 -2.82
N ALA A 88 14.41 -7.68 -3.12
CA ALA A 88 15.45 -7.12 -2.28
C ALA A 88 15.24 -5.61 -2.09
N GLU A 89 15.64 -5.09 -0.93
CA GLU A 89 15.42 -3.69 -0.57
C GLU A 89 16.18 -2.69 -1.45
N ASP A 90 17.19 -3.16 -2.16
CA ASP A 90 18.02 -2.37 -3.07
C ASP A 90 17.68 -2.61 -4.56
N ASP A 91 16.54 -3.18 -4.85
CA ASP A 91 16.08 -3.45 -6.22
C ASP A 91 14.84 -2.61 -6.58
N PRO A 92 15.03 -1.32 -6.91
CA PRO A 92 13.90 -0.44 -7.21
C PRO A 92 13.15 -0.81 -8.48
N LEU A 93 13.78 -1.45 -9.45
CA LEU A 93 13.09 -1.86 -10.68
C LEU A 93 12.08 -2.98 -10.41
N ALA A 94 12.46 -3.97 -9.59
CA ALA A 94 11.54 -5.02 -9.19
C ALA A 94 10.39 -4.46 -8.35
N MET A 95 10.66 -3.51 -7.45
CA MET A 95 9.63 -2.80 -6.69
C MET A 95 8.70 -2.01 -7.61
N ALA A 96 9.23 -1.39 -8.66
CA ALA A 96 8.45 -0.63 -9.62
C ALA A 96 7.44 -1.52 -10.37
N ARG A 97 7.83 -2.74 -10.69
CA ARG A 97 6.93 -3.71 -11.33
C ARG A 97 5.75 -4.08 -10.42
N ILE A 98 6.02 -4.30 -9.14
CA ILE A 98 4.97 -4.55 -8.15
C ILE A 98 4.06 -3.33 -8.02
N TRP A 99 4.61 -2.14 -7.88
CA TRP A 99 3.85 -0.89 -7.80
C TRP A 99 2.91 -0.74 -9.00
N ARG A 100 3.41 -0.94 -10.21
CA ARG A 100 2.59 -0.84 -11.41
C ARG A 100 1.48 -1.88 -11.44
N THR A 101 1.80 -3.12 -11.09
CA THR A 101 0.82 -4.22 -11.12
C THR A 101 -0.27 -4.05 -10.07
N VAL A 102 0.09 -3.65 -8.85
CA VAL A 102 -0.81 -3.68 -7.69
C VAL A 102 -1.49 -2.34 -7.46
N PHE A 103 -0.77 -1.24 -7.60
CA PHE A 103 -1.25 0.08 -7.17
C PHE A 103 -1.55 1.03 -8.33
N GLN A 104 -0.77 0.99 -9.39
CA GLN A 104 -0.84 1.99 -10.44
C GLN A 104 -0.66 1.38 -11.83
N PRO A 105 -1.73 0.78 -12.41
CA PRO A 105 -1.65 0.11 -13.71
C PRO A 105 -1.19 1.02 -14.85
N GLN A 106 -1.42 2.33 -14.74
CA GLN A 106 -1.00 3.32 -15.73
C GLN A 106 0.38 3.92 -15.43
N GLY A 107 1.01 3.49 -14.35
CA GLY A 107 2.30 4.03 -13.92
C GLY A 107 3.45 3.61 -14.81
N ARG A 108 4.47 4.47 -14.91
CA ARG A 108 5.71 4.19 -15.64
C ARG A 108 6.77 3.72 -14.66
N LEU A 109 7.46 2.63 -14.98
CA LEU A 109 8.52 2.09 -14.12
C LEU A 109 9.60 3.14 -13.85
N ARG A 110 9.97 3.94 -14.83
CA ARG A 110 10.99 5.00 -14.68
C ARG A 110 10.59 6.05 -13.65
N ASP A 111 9.31 6.35 -13.53
CA ASP A 111 8.83 7.35 -12.57
C ASP A 111 8.97 6.84 -11.14
N PHE A 112 8.68 5.57 -10.90
CA PHE A 112 8.90 4.94 -9.61
C PHE A 112 10.39 4.91 -9.26
N VAL A 113 11.25 4.50 -10.19
CA VAL A 113 12.69 4.42 -9.96
C VAL A 113 13.26 5.81 -9.68
N ALA A 114 12.84 6.83 -10.41
CA ALA A 114 13.25 8.21 -10.16
C ALA A 114 12.83 8.69 -8.77
N CYS A 115 11.60 8.40 -8.36
CA CYS A 115 11.10 8.73 -7.03
C CYS A 115 11.86 7.98 -5.94
N TRP A 116 12.16 6.70 -6.16
CA TRP A 116 12.94 5.89 -5.23
C TRP A 116 14.35 6.48 -5.05
N ASN A 117 15.01 6.82 -6.14
CA ASN A 117 16.35 7.43 -6.10
C ASN A 117 16.35 8.78 -5.38
N ALA A 118 15.31 9.57 -5.55
CA ALA A 118 15.22 10.88 -4.92
C ALA A 118 14.86 10.82 -3.43
N SER A 119 13.98 9.88 -3.04
CA SER A 119 13.34 9.90 -1.72
C SER A 119 13.73 8.74 -0.82
N VAL A 120 14.11 7.58 -1.37
CA VAL A 120 14.40 6.37 -0.60
C VAL A 120 15.90 6.08 -0.55
N ALA A 121 16.58 6.13 -1.69
CA ALA A 121 18.01 5.84 -1.74
C ALA A 121 18.84 6.66 -0.73
N PRO A 122 18.59 7.96 -0.52
CA PRO A 122 19.32 8.74 0.47
C PRO A 122 19.21 8.21 1.90
N LEU A 123 18.15 7.46 2.22
CA LEU A 123 17.93 6.88 3.55
C LEU A 123 18.90 5.72 3.84
N TYR A 124 19.46 5.11 2.82
CA TYR A 124 20.43 4.02 2.92
C TYR A 124 21.89 4.49 2.87
N LEU A 125 22.14 5.76 2.59
CA LEU A 125 23.48 6.29 2.56
C LEU A 125 24.01 6.51 3.99
N PRO A 126 25.26 6.19 4.27
CA PRO A 126 25.87 6.52 5.56
C PRO A 126 25.84 8.03 5.78
N ALA A 127 25.60 8.41 7.01
CA ALA A 127 25.56 9.82 7.41
C ALA A 127 26.94 10.49 7.24
#